data_611237886cd13cd3af74cb746275ff9e
#
_entry.id   611237886cd13cd3af74cb746275ff9e
#
_cell.length_a   1.000
_cell.length_b   1.000
_cell.length_c   1.000
_cell.angle_alpha   90.00
_cell.angle_beta   90.00
_cell.angle_gamma   90.00
#
_symmetry.space_group_name_H-M   'P 1'
#
loop_
_entity.id
_entity.type
_entity.pdbx_description
1 polymer ?
#
loop_
_entity_poly.entity_id
_entity_poly.type
_entity_poly.pdbx_seq_one_letter_code
_entity_poly.pdbx_strand_id
1 'polypeptide(L)'
;TQHAFYRDFCLATRHCEDGHRDICLAFPMALPQNTDRIVGFEECGRARLDGQDSYKGMAEGSNTDEGLWIASPARTPLAEAKHIYWFGSAYDAMAFYQLHRAQNQELRKAVFISTGGDLTEKQMRGVLEQTIPARQHICFDNDHTGSVLARSLQKEIYRTIREAIEVTPERKPYLDSIPDGDDLDGGEFYLLP
;
A
#
# COMPACT_ATOMS: atom_id res chain seq x y z
N THR A 1 10.72 -14.58 -4.48
CA THR A 1 9.68 -13.76 -3.79
C THR A 1 9.32 -14.36 -2.44
N GLN A 2 8.98 -15.65 -2.34
CA GLN A 2 8.64 -16.31 -1.07
C GLN A 2 9.69 -16.07 0.03
N HIS A 3 10.98 -16.14 -0.29
CA HIS A 3 12.05 -15.87 0.68
C HIS A 3 12.11 -14.39 1.11
N ALA A 4 11.74 -13.47 0.23
CA ALA A 4 11.76 -12.04 0.54
C ALA A 4 10.66 -11.63 1.52
N PHE A 5 9.47 -12.24 1.38
CA PHE A 5 8.26 -11.90 2.14
C PHE A 5 7.75 -13.07 3.00
N TYR A 6 8.63 -13.99 3.44
CA TYR A 6 8.21 -15.23 4.10
C TYR A 6 7.45 -15.05 5.42
N ARG A 7 7.49 -13.85 6.01
CA ARG A 7 6.76 -13.50 7.23
C ARG A 7 5.54 -12.61 6.97
N ASP A 8 5.42 -12.13 5.74
CA ASP A 8 4.43 -11.12 5.39
C ASP A 8 3.19 -11.73 4.72
N PHE A 9 3.09 -13.06 4.71
CA PHE A 9 1.91 -13.82 4.32
C PHE A 9 1.90 -15.21 4.95
N CYS A 10 0.72 -15.81 5.01
CA CYS A 10 0.54 -17.20 5.41
C CYS A 10 -0.55 -17.88 4.57
N LEU A 11 -0.67 -19.20 4.69
CA LEU A 11 -1.82 -19.91 4.17
C LEU A 11 -2.92 -19.93 5.23
N ALA A 12 -4.13 -19.61 4.81
CA ALA A 12 -5.33 -19.68 5.64
C ALA A 12 -6.40 -20.56 4.98
N THR A 13 -7.34 -21.02 5.77
CA THR A 13 -8.53 -21.74 5.30
C THR A 13 -9.73 -20.85 5.50
N ARG A 14 -10.35 -20.43 4.41
CA ARG A 14 -11.60 -19.68 4.42
C ARG A 14 -12.78 -20.66 4.40
N HIS A 15 -13.76 -20.43 5.27
CA HIS A 15 -15.02 -21.14 5.26
C HIS A 15 -16.02 -20.37 4.41
N CYS A 16 -16.54 -20.99 3.36
CA CYS A 16 -17.56 -20.42 2.49
C CYS A 16 -18.96 -20.68 3.06
N GLU A 17 -19.94 -19.84 2.69
CA GLU A 17 -21.33 -19.94 3.16
C GLU A 17 -22.00 -21.28 2.79
N ASP A 18 -21.59 -21.89 1.68
CA ASP A 18 -22.05 -23.19 1.21
C ASP A 18 -21.41 -24.38 1.96
N GLY A 19 -20.59 -24.10 2.99
CA GLY A 19 -19.85 -25.11 3.77
C GLY A 19 -18.55 -25.59 3.12
N HIS A 20 -18.21 -25.08 1.95
CA HIS A 20 -16.95 -25.39 1.28
C HIS A 20 -15.77 -24.71 2.00
N ARG A 21 -14.57 -25.29 1.86
CA ARG A 21 -13.34 -24.75 2.42
C ARG A 21 -12.36 -24.43 1.30
N ASP A 22 -11.99 -23.17 1.20
CA ASP A 22 -10.97 -22.72 0.27
C ASP A 22 -9.65 -22.41 0.99
N ILE A 23 -8.55 -22.78 0.36
CA ILE A 23 -7.22 -22.32 0.81
C ILE A 23 -6.92 -20.99 0.15
N CYS A 24 -6.59 -19.98 0.94
CA CYS A 24 -6.22 -18.66 0.48
C CYS A 24 -4.86 -18.23 1.03
N LEU A 25 -4.25 -17.24 0.41
CA LEU A 25 -3.16 -16.47 0.98
C LEU A 25 -3.76 -15.42 1.90
N ALA A 26 -3.24 -15.30 3.12
CA ALA A 26 -3.62 -14.27 4.06
C ALA A 26 -2.39 -13.39 4.34
N PHE A 27 -2.58 -12.09 4.21
CA PHE A 27 -1.58 -11.06 4.34
C PHE A 27 -1.86 -10.26 5.61
N PRO A 28 -1.02 -10.35 6.66
CA PRO A 28 -1.28 -9.68 7.93
C PRO A 28 -1.27 -8.16 7.76
N MET A 29 -2.33 -7.52 8.22
CA MET A 29 -2.45 -6.06 8.26
C MET A 29 -2.02 -5.55 9.62
N ALA A 30 -1.32 -4.43 9.64
CA ALA A 30 -0.85 -3.77 10.85
C ALA A 30 -1.18 -2.27 10.81
N LEU A 31 -1.12 -1.62 11.96
CA LEU A 31 -1.20 -0.18 12.03
C LEU A 31 0.13 0.45 11.60
N PRO A 32 0.14 1.52 10.80
CA PRO A 32 1.37 2.21 10.42
C PRO A 32 2.24 2.62 11.62
N GLN A 33 1.61 3.04 12.73
CA GLN A 33 2.29 3.45 13.97
C GLN A 33 2.82 2.27 14.79
N ASN A 34 2.35 1.06 14.53
CA ASN A 34 2.75 -0.15 15.24
C ASN A 34 2.65 -1.37 14.32
N THR A 35 3.68 -1.57 13.49
CA THR A 35 3.73 -2.63 12.49
C THR A 35 3.88 -4.04 13.08
N ASP A 36 4.14 -4.17 14.38
CA ASP A 36 4.18 -5.46 15.07
C ASP A 36 2.79 -5.94 15.51
N ARG A 37 1.80 -5.04 15.54
CA ARG A 37 0.43 -5.35 15.95
C ARG A 37 -0.43 -5.70 14.75
N ILE A 38 -0.72 -6.98 14.56
CA ILE A 38 -1.67 -7.45 13.56
C ILE A 38 -3.09 -7.04 13.97
N VAL A 39 -3.81 -6.38 13.03
CA VAL A 39 -5.17 -5.89 13.22
C VAL A 39 -6.16 -6.45 12.20
N GLY A 40 -5.73 -7.39 11.37
CA GLY A 40 -6.55 -8.04 10.37
C GLY A 40 -5.72 -8.76 9.32
N PHE A 41 -6.41 -9.24 8.29
CA PHE A 41 -5.79 -9.92 7.17
C PHE A 41 -6.50 -9.54 5.87
N GLU A 42 -5.72 -9.20 4.84
CA GLU A 42 -6.16 -9.22 3.45
C GLU A 42 -6.08 -10.67 2.97
N GLU A 43 -7.08 -11.15 2.25
CA GLU A 43 -7.16 -12.53 1.76
C GLU A 43 -7.24 -12.57 0.23
N CYS A 44 -6.45 -13.45 -0.37
CA CYS A 44 -6.48 -13.74 -1.79
C CYS A 44 -6.64 -15.24 -2.03
N GLY A 45 -7.74 -15.63 -2.64
CA GLY A 45 -8.05 -17.00 -3.00
C GLY A 45 -7.14 -17.53 -4.11
N ARG A 46 -7.19 -18.85 -4.32
CA ARG A 46 -6.46 -19.50 -5.41
C ARG A 46 -7.07 -19.12 -6.77
N ALA A 47 -6.21 -19.01 -7.79
CA ALA A 47 -6.70 -18.89 -9.15
C ALA A 47 -7.64 -20.06 -9.49
N ARG A 48 -8.79 -19.75 -10.05
CA ARG A 48 -9.82 -20.73 -10.38
C ARG A 48 -9.61 -21.26 -11.80
N LEU A 49 -9.73 -22.57 -11.95
CA LEU A 49 -9.59 -23.24 -13.25
C LEU A 49 -10.86 -23.12 -14.12
N ASP A 50 -11.98 -22.72 -13.52
CA ASP A 50 -13.28 -22.57 -14.18
C ASP A 50 -13.46 -21.19 -14.84
N GLY A 51 -12.43 -20.34 -14.83
CA GLY A 51 -12.47 -19.00 -15.44
C GLY A 51 -13.23 -17.95 -14.61
N GLN A 52 -13.67 -18.30 -13.40
CA GLN A 52 -14.25 -17.34 -12.47
C GLN A 52 -13.11 -16.60 -11.72
N ASP A 53 -13.40 -15.38 -11.26
CA ASP A 53 -12.46 -14.61 -10.46
C ASP A 53 -12.15 -15.31 -9.13
N SER A 54 -10.90 -15.24 -8.72
CA SER A 54 -10.50 -15.67 -7.39
C SER A 54 -11.03 -14.70 -6.33
N TYR A 55 -11.35 -15.23 -5.15
CA TYR A 55 -11.74 -14.39 -4.03
C TYR A 55 -10.65 -13.38 -3.69
N LYS A 56 -11.03 -12.13 -3.50
CA LYS A 56 -10.22 -11.06 -2.91
C LYS A 56 -11.08 -10.36 -1.86
N GLY A 57 -10.54 -10.12 -0.68
CA GLY A 57 -11.28 -9.44 0.39
C GLY A 57 -10.50 -9.38 1.69
N MET A 58 -11.20 -8.99 2.74
CA MET A 58 -10.68 -8.93 4.10
C MET A 58 -11.26 -10.05 4.95
N ALA A 59 -10.44 -10.58 5.86
CA ALA A 59 -10.92 -11.50 6.88
C ALA A 59 -11.93 -10.79 7.80
N GLU A 60 -12.91 -11.54 8.28
CA GLU A 60 -13.92 -11.01 9.21
C GLU A 60 -13.26 -10.42 10.47
N GLY A 61 -13.70 -9.24 10.90
CA GLY A 61 -13.16 -8.53 12.07
C GLY A 61 -11.86 -7.78 11.83
N SER A 62 -11.37 -7.71 10.58
CA SER A 62 -10.20 -6.89 10.25
C SER A 62 -10.50 -5.40 10.43
N ASN A 63 -9.53 -4.65 10.99
CA ASN A 63 -9.56 -3.19 11.01
C ASN A 63 -9.20 -2.64 9.63
N THR A 64 -10.20 -2.43 8.79
CA THR A 64 -10.03 -1.90 7.44
C THR A 64 -9.93 -0.37 7.39
N ASP A 65 -10.21 0.32 8.49
CA ASP A 65 -10.16 1.78 8.59
C ASP A 65 -8.71 2.31 8.76
N GLU A 66 -7.85 1.55 9.44
CA GLU A 66 -6.48 1.97 9.76
C GLU A 66 -5.41 0.93 9.36
N GLY A 67 -5.80 -0.34 9.25
CA GLY A 67 -4.89 -1.44 8.97
C GLY A 67 -4.44 -1.45 7.50
N LEU A 68 -3.16 -1.75 7.30
CA LEU A 68 -2.53 -1.92 5.98
C LEU A 68 -1.62 -3.14 6.01
N TRP A 69 -1.50 -3.85 4.92
CA TRP A 69 -0.35 -4.73 4.76
C TRP A 69 0.88 -3.90 4.48
N ILE A 70 1.90 -4.02 5.35
CA ILE A 70 3.15 -3.26 5.29
C ILE A 70 4.31 -4.26 5.33
N ALA A 71 5.10 -4.32 4.29
CA ALA A 71 6.17 -5.29 4.17
C ALA A 71 7.44 -4.72 3.53
N SER A 72 8.59 -5.23 3.92
CA SER A 72 9.87 -4.92 3.29
C SER A 72 10.74 -6.16 3.17
N PRO A 73 11.29 -6.47 1.98
CA PRO A 73 12.18 -7.63 1.79
C PRO A 73 13.41 -7.62 2.70
N ALA A 74 13.95 -6.44 3.01
CA ALA A 74 15.09 -6.29 3.91
C ALA A 74 14.68 -5.90 5.34
N ARG A 75 13.37 -5.90 5.65
CA ARG A 75 12.82 -5.48 6.95
C ARG A 75 13.16 -4.05 7.33
N THR A 76 13.22 -3.19 6.33
CA THR A 76 13.38 -1.76 6.56
C THR A 76 12.17 -1.25 7.35
N PRO A 77 12.36 -0.61 8.50
CA PRO A 77 11.27 0.02 9.24
C PRO A 77 10.61 1.09 8.38
N LEU A 78 9.29 1.29 8.55
CA LEU A 78 8.53 2.27 7.77
C LEU A 78 9.16 3.67 7.81
N ALA A 79 9.52 4.13 8.99
CA ALA A 79 10.13 5.45 9.21
C ALA A 79 11.56 5.61 8.62
N GLU A 80 12.24 4.51 8.29
CA GLU A 80 13.58 4.53 7.71
C GLU A 80 13.59 4.30 6.20
N ALA A 81 12.42 4.03 5.62
CA ALA A 81 12.29 3.75 4.21
C ALA A 81 12.58 4.99 3.36
N LYS A 82 13.32 4.79 2.26
CA LYS A 82 13.57 5.84 1.25
C LYS A 82 12.58 5.78 0.09
N HIS A 83 11.96 4.64 -0.09
CA HIS A 83 10.99 4.37 -1.15
C HIS A 83 9.80 3.61 -0.59
N ILE A 84 8.61 4.16 -0.78
CA ILE A 84 7.34 3.55 -0.41
C ILE A 84 6.57 3.26 -1.69
N TYR A 85 6.12 2.03 -1.86
CA TYR A 85 5.33 1.59 -3.01
C TYR A 85 3.92 1.22 -2.56
N TRP A 86 2.90 1.85 -3.14
CA TRP A 86 1.49 1.67 -2.82
C TRP A 86 0.78 0.83 -3.87
N PHE A 87 0.08 -0.20 -3.44
CA PHE A 87 -0.68 -1.12 -4.29
C PHE A 87 -2.10 -1.31 -3.78
N GLY A 88 -3.00 -1.71 -4.69
CA GLY A 88 -4.35 -2.12 -4.34
C GLY A 88 -4.40 -3.48 -3.65
N SER A 89 -3.42 -4.37 -3.88
CA SER A 89 -3.34 -5.67 -3.21
C SER A 89 -1.90 -6.06 -2.85
N ALA A 90 -1.76 -6.83 -1.77
CA ALA A 90 -0.47 -7.39 -1.35
C ALA A 90 0.09 -8.37 -2.37
N TYR A 91 -0.79 -9.06 -3.09
CA TYR A 91 -0.40 -9.98 -4.16
C TYR A 91 0.29 -9.23 -5.32
N ASP A 92 -0.26 -8.09 -5.74
CA ASP A 92 0.31 -7.25 -6.81
C ASP A 92 1.65 -6.65 -6.40
N ALA A 93 1.78 -6.21 -5.13
CA ALA A 93 3.03 -5.74 -4.56
C ALA A 93 4.14 -6.81 -4.63
N MET A 94 3.82 -8.05 -4.27
CA MET A 94 4.76 -9.17 -4.35
C MET A 94 5.11 -9.54 -5.79
N ALA A 95 4.13 -9.48 -6.71
CA ALA A 95 4.34 -9.72 -8.14
C ALA A 95 5.26 -8.65 -8.74
N PHE A 96 5.00 -7.37 -8.44
CA PHE A 96 5.85 -6.24 -8.84
C PHE A 96 7.30 -6.43 -8.38
N TYR A 97 7.50 -6.74 -7.11
CA TYR A 97 8.85 -7.03 -6.59
C TYR A 97 9.52 -8.16 -7.35
N GLN A 98 8.80 -9.25 -7.61
CA GLN A 98 9.36 -10.39 -8.34
C GLN A 98 9.82 -10.03 -9.74
N LEU A 99 9.04 -9.24 -10.46
CA LEU A 99 9.34 -8.85 -11.84
C LEU A 99 10.52 -7.88 -11.92
N HIS A 100 10.63 -6.95 -10.98
CA HIS A 100 11.56 -5.83 -11.07
C HIS A 100 12.83 -5.95 -10.21
N ARG A 101 12.90 -6.88 -9.24
CA ARG A 101 14.02 -6.99 -8.28
C ARG A 101 15.40 -7.23 -8.92
N ALA A 102 15.44 -7.85 -10.10
CA ALA A 102 16.71 -8.10 -10.78
C ALA A 102 17.29 -6.84 -11.42
N GLN A 103 16.44 -5.91 -11.82
CA GLN A 103 16.79 -4.66 -12.50
C GLN A 103 16.92 -3.50 -11.53
N ASN A 104 16.22 -3.55 -10.38
CA ASN A 104 16.22 -2.51 -9.37
C ASN A 104 16.51 -3.08 -7.98
N GLN A 105 17.77 -2.94 -7.56
CA GLN A 105 18.23 -3.44 -6.26
C GLN A 105 17.70 -2.64 -5.06
N GLU A 106 17.25 -1.40 -5.27
CA GLU A 106 16.69 -0.55 -4.21
C GLU A 106 15.37 -1.10 -3.70
N LEU A 107 14.62 -1.86 -4.53
CA LEU A 107 13.39 -2.54 -4.12
C LEU A 107 13.58 -3.46 -2.91
N ARG A 108 14.80 -3.95 -2.69
CA ARG A 108 15.10 -4.80 -1.53
C ARG A 108 14.91 -4.04 -0.21
N LYS A 109 15.20 -2.73 -0.18
CA LYS A 109 15.08 -1.85 1.00
C LYS A 109 13.83 -1.00 0.98
N ALA A 110 13.04 -1.08 -0.08
CA ALA A 110 11.77 -0.38 -0.15
C ALA A 110 10.75 -0.99 0.81
N VAL A 111 9.76 -0.19 1.19
CA VAL A 111 8.55 -0.67 1.87
C VAL A 111 7.42 -0.72 0.85
N PHE A 112 6.68 -1.82 0.89
CA PHE A 112 5.53 -2.11 0.06
C PHE A 112 4.28 -2.06 0.92
N ILE A 113 3.25 -1.39 0.44
CA ILE A 113 1.99 -1.20 1.15
C ILE A 113 0.86 -1.70 0.26
N SER A 114 -0.05 -2.49 0.83
CA SER A 114 -1.34 -2.80 0.22
C SER A 114 -2.47 -2.16 1.02
N THR A 115 -3.42 -1.58 0.30
CA THR A 115 -4.64 -1.01 0.86
C THR A 115 -5.76 -2.04 0.96
N GLY A 116 -5.62 -3.18 0.26
CA GLY A 116 -6.63 -4.22 0.17
C GLY A 116 -7.88 -3.81 -0.58
N GLY A 117 -7.80 -2.79 -1.43
CA GLY A 117 -8.87 -2.29 -2.28
C GLY A 117 -9.30 -0.86 -1.97
N ASP A 118 -9.65 -0.56 -0.73
CA ASP A 118 -10.04 0.78 -0.30
C ASP A 118 -8.87 1.50 0.39
N LEU A 119 -8.84 2.82 0.28
CA LEU A 119 -7.81 3.66 0.88
C LEU A 119 -8.45 4.77 1.70
N THR A 120 -8.28 4.72 3.01
CA THR A 120 -8.83 5.70 3.94
C THR A 120 -7.84 6.84 4.23
N GLU A 121 -8.35 7.98 4.68
CA GLU A 121 -7.52 9.11 5.12
C GLU A 121 -6.62 8.72 6.31
N LYS A 122 -7.11 7.89 7.23
CA LYS A 122 -6.33 7.43 8.38
C LYS A 122 -5.15 6.55 7.97
N GLN A 123 -5.36 5.65 6.99
CA GLN A 123 -4.31 4.83 6.42
C GLN A 123 -3.24 5.71 5.76
N MET A 124 -3.65 6.64 4.90
CA MET A 124 -2.73 7.55 4.22
C MET A 124 -1.91 8.37 5.22
N ARG A 125 -2.57 9.06 6.14
CA ARG A 125 -1.92 9.89 7.16
C ARG A 125 -0.97 9.08 8.03
N GLY A 126 -1.41 7.92 8.53
CA GLY A 126 -0.58 7.08 9.38
C GLY A 126 0.75 6.68 8.75
N VAL A 127 0.79 6.52 7.44
CA VAL A 127 2.04 6.25 6.69
C VAL A 127 2.79 7.55 6.40
N LEU A 128 2.14 8.55 5.84
CA LEU A 128 2.78 9.76 5.34
C LEU A 128 3.45 10.58 6.45
N GLU A 129 2.85 10.67 7.64
CA GLU A 129 3.43 11.36 8.80
C GLU A 129 4.81 10.80 9.20
N GLN A 130 5.04 9.50 8.94
CA GLN A 130 6.31 8.84 9.23
C GLN A 130 7.29 8.85 8.05
N THR A 131 6.79 9.06 6.82
CA THR A 131 7.54 8.81 5.59
C THR A 131 7.64 10.02 4.66
N ILE A 132 7.36 11.24 5.13
CA ILE A 132 7.46 12.48 4.32
C ILE A 132 8.77 12.58 3.53
N PRO A 133 9.96 12.23 4.09
CA PRO A 133 11.20 12.33 3.33
C PRO A 133 11.34 11.23 2.27
N ALA A 134 10.52 10.18 2.31
CA ALA A 134 10.59 9.07 1.37
C ALA A 134 9.92 9.42 0.04
N ARG A 135 10.45 8.84 -1.04
CA ARG A 135 9.79 8.91 -2.34
C ARG A 135 8.59 7.96 -2.35
N GLN A 136 7.42 8.54 -2.62
CA GLN A 136 6.17 7.80 -2.74
C GLN A 136 5.98 7.34 -4.19
N HIS A 137 5.71 6.05 -4.41
CA HIS A 137 5.45 5.44 -5.70
C HIS A 137 4.02 4.88 -5.69
N ILE A 138 3.18 5.40 -6.58
CA ILE A 138 1.77 5.02 -6.68
C ILE A 138 1.65 3.96 -7.76
N CYS A 139 1.28 2.74 -7.38
CA CYS A 139 1.25 1.55 -8.24
C CYS A 139 -0.13 0.87 -8.18
N PHE A 140 -1.21 1.65 -8.22
CA PHE A 140 -2.56 1.10 -8.33
C PHE A 140 -2.86 0.63 -9.76
N ASP A 141 -3.89 -0.18 -9.92
CA ASP A 141 -4.33 -0.69 -11.21
C ASP A 141 -4.70 0.44 -12.18
N ASN A 142 -4.41 0.23 -13.46
CA ASN A 142 -4.71 1.21 -14.52
C ASN A 142 -6.19 1.11 -14.93
N ASP A 143 -7.09 1.32 -13.97
CA ASP A 143 -8.53 1.37 -14.17
C ASP A 143 -9.15 2.60 -13.49
N HIS A 144 -10.48 2.70 -13.52
CA HIS A 144 -11.19 3.82 -12.90
C HIS A 144 -10.95 3.88 -11.38
N THR A 145 -11.02 2.75 -10.69
CA THR A 145 -10.83 2.67 -9.23
C THR A 145 -9.41 3.04 -8.84
N GLY A 146 -8.42 2.45 -9.50
CA GLY A 146 -7.01 2.77 -9.26
C GLY A 146 -6.69 4.25 -9.54
N SER A 147 -7.30 4.85 -10.56
CA SER A 147 -7.17 6.29 -10.84
C SER A 147 -7.74 7.16 -9.73
N VAL A 148 -8.88 6.77 -9.13
CA VAL A 148 -9.48 7.50 -7.99
C VAL A 148 -8.58 7.40 -6.75
N LEU A 149 -8.09 6.19 -6.44
CA LEU A 149 -7.17 5.96 -5.30
C LEU A 149 -5.87 6.74 -5.47
N ALA A 150 -5.32 6.75 -6.69
CA ALA A 150 -4.09 7.49 -6.99
C ALA A 150 -4.24 9.00 -6.75
N ARG A 151 -5.34 9.59 -7.20
CA ARG A 151 -5.64 11.01 -6.96
C ARG A 151 -5.80 11.32 -5.47
N SER A 152 -6.53 10.46 -4.74
CA SER A 152 -6.74 10.64 -3.30
C SER A 152 -5.41 10.60 -2.54
N LEU A 153 -4.56 9.63 -2.86
CA LEU A 153 -3.24 9.53 -2.24
C LEU A 153 -2.34 10.72 -2.60
N GLN A 154 -2.36 11.16 -3.85
CA GLN A 154 -1.58 12.31 -4.30
C GLN A 154 -1.99 13.60 -3.56
N LYS A 155 -3.29 13.87 -3.42
CA LYS A 155 -3.80 14.99 -2.63
C LYS A 155 -3.27 14.95 -1.19
N GLU A 156 -3.33 13.78 -0.57
CA GLU A 156 -2.87 13.63 0.82
C GLU A 156 -1.36 13.81 0.95
N ILE A 157 -0.56 13.34 0.00
CA ILE A 157 0.88 13.58 -0.05
C ILE A 157 1.18 15.08 -0.07
N TYR A 158 0.54 15.84 -0.97
CA TYR A 158 0.74 17.29 -1.04
C TYR A 158 0.29 18.01 0.23
N ARG A 159 -0.87 17.64 0.79
CA ARG A 159 -1.36 18.19 2.05
C ARG A 159 -0.35 17.97 3.17
N THR A 160 0.14 16.76 3.34
CA THR A 160 1.09 16.41 4.39
C THR A 160 2.43 17.14 4.21
N ILE A 161 2.92 17.30 2.97
CA ILE A 161 4.12 18.08 2.68
C ILE A 161 3.91 19.56 3.04
N ARG A 162 2.78 20.16 2.67
CA ARG A 162 2.46 21.55 3.00
C ARG A 162 2.41 21.76 4.52
N GLU A 163 1.70 20.91 5.25
CA GLU A 163 1.63 20.96 6.71
C GLU A 163 3.02 20.88 7.35
N ALA A 164 3.89 19.99 6.85
CA ALA A 164 5.27 19.88 7.33
C ALA A 164 6.12 21.12 7.04
N ILE A 165 5.89 21.81 5.93
CA ILE A 165 6.58 23.05 5.57
C ILE A 165 6.06 24.24 6.41
N GLU A 166 4.75 24.31 6.66
CA GLU A 166 4.14 25.38 7.43
C GLU A 166 4.69 25.48 8.86
N VAL A 167 5.00 24.34 9.48
CA VAL A 167 5.61 24.28 10.82
C VAL A 167 7.13 24.50 10.83
N THR A 168 7.76 24.65 9.66
CA THR A 168 9.20 24.85 9.50
C THR A 168 9.47 26.25 8.94
N PRO A 169 9.79 27.27 9.78
CA PRO A 169 9.86 28.67 9.36
C PRO A 169 10.78 28.94 8.17
N GLU A 170 11.91 28.23 8.08
CA GLU A 170 12.90 28.41 7.01
C GLU A 170 12.40 27.91 5.66
N ARG A 171 11.38 27.04 5.62
CA ARG A 171 10.81 26.44 4.41
C ARG A 171 9.53 27.12 3.94
N LYS A 172 8.96 28.02 4.73
CA LYS A 172 7.72 28.75 4.41
C LYS A 172 7.72 29.40 3.01
N PRO A 173 8.81 30.01 2.52
CA PRO A 173 8.84 30.62 1.18
C PRO A 173 8.62 29.63 0.01
N TYR A 174 8.73 28.32 0.27
CA TYR A 174 8.51 27.28 -0.75
C TYR A 174 7.06 26.80 -0.84
N LEU A 175 6.16 27.24 0.04
CA LEU A 175 4.76 26.82 0.05
C LEU A 175 4.05 27.15 -1.29
N ASP A 176 4.31 28.32 -1.85
CA ASP A 176 3.68 28.76 -3.10
C ASP A 176 4.12 27.94 -4.33
N SER A 177 5.22 27.19 -4.22
CA SER A 177 5.70 26.31 -5.27
C SER A 177 5.10 24.90 -5.24
N ILE A 178 4.35 24.57 -4.19
CA ILE A 178 3.72 23.25 -4.01
C ILE A 178 2.26 23.38 -4.43
N PRO A 179 1.80 22.58 -5.41
CA PRO A 179 0.40 22.60 -5.84
C PRO A 179 -0.55 22.39 -4.67
N ASP A 180 -1.67 23.10 -4.65
CA ASP A 180 -2.76 22.78 -3.76
C ASP A 180 -3.38 21.49 -4.22
N GLY A 181 -3.58 20.52 -3.32
CA GLY A 181 -4.10 19.19 -3.67
C GLY A 181 -5.46 19.24 -4.39
N ASP A 182 -6.19 20.34 -4.25
CA ASP A 182 -7.47 20.56 -4.92
C ASP A 182 -7.33 21.03 -6.38
N ASP A 183 -6.18 21.62 -6.76
CA ASP A 183 -5.90 22.13 -8.10
C ASP A 183 -5.30 21.06 -9.04
N LEU A 184 -5.20 19.80 -8.62
CA LEU A 184 -4.62 18.71 -9.40
C LEU A 184 -5.63 18.16 -10.42
N ASP A 185 -6.13 19.01 -11.32
CA ASP A 185 -6.84 18.60 -12.51
C ASP A 185 -5.83 18.12 -13.57
N GLY A 186 -5.66 16.81 -13.65
CA GLY A 186 -5.04 16.15 -14.80
C GLY A 186 -3.52 16.09 -14.84
N GLY A 187 -2.81 16.15 -13.71
CA GLY A 187 -1.37 15.89 -13.66
C GLY A 187 -1.04 14.49 -14.20
N GLU A 188 -0.07 14.41 -15.12
CA GLU A 188 0.42 13.13 -15.63
C GLU A 188 0.91 12.25 -14.48
N PHE A 189 0.16 11.20 -14.21
CA PHE A 189 0.60 10.15 -13.31
C PHE A 189 1.61 9.29 -14.06
N TYR A 190 2.82 9.18 -13.57
CA TYR A 190 3.71 8.13 -14.00
C TYR A 190 3.22 6.81 -13.39
N LEU A 191 2.21 6.23 -14.03
CA LEU A 191 1.91 4.82 -13.85
C LEU A 191 3.11 4.08 -14.41
N LEU A 192 3.80 3.32 -13.57
CA LEU A 192 4.83 2.42 -14.06
C LEU A 192 4.16 1.42 -15.01
N PRO A 193 4.74 1.19 -16.21
CA PRO A 193 4.22 0.24 -17.19
C PRO A 193 4.21 -1.19 -16.66
#